data_576ce810d85b23bb36f0ad3842122f63
#
_entry.id   576ce810d85b23bb36f0ad3842122f63
#
_cell.length_a   1.000
_cell.length_b   1.000
_cell.length_c   1.000
_cell.angle_alpha   90.00
_cell.angle_beta   90.00
_cell.angle_gamma   90.00
#
_symmetry.space_group_name_H-M   'P 1'
#
loop_
_entity.id
_entity.type
_entity.pdbx_description
1 polymer ?
#
loop_
_entity_poly.entity_id
_entity_poly.type
_entity_poly.pdbx_seq_one_letter_code
_entity_poly.pdbx_strand_id
1 'polypeptide(L)'
;MNAFVEEAEAVSTAMSVEDKAKVTKAGADVFAKEVEAEYKANHYRHRVTGEDPHLADSVIVQNSNVDGMKNGNSTVGFSKDKAYIANFIENGTKRPMYTSKGRKYKRGGQVAINGDHTIENLRNNPEVMSKVVEAQAEAYKKIIDKRNKQ
;
A
#
# COMPACT_ATOMS: atom_id res chain seq x y z
N MET A 1 25.06 -8.05 -21.54
CA MET A 1 24.21 -7.52 -20.46
C MET A 1 23.68 -6.10 -20.74
N ASN A 2 24.47 -5.25 -21.35
CA ASN A 2 24.04 -3.86 -21.65
C ASN A 2 22.88 -3.78 -22.66
N ALA A 3 22.85 -4.62 -23.70
CA ALA A 3 21.78 -4.59 -24.70
C ALA A 3 20.37 -4.86 -24.14
N PHE A 4 20.24 -5.77 -23.17
CA PHE A 4 18.96 -6.04 -22.52
C PHE A 4 18.49 -4.87 -21.65
N VAL A 5 19.41 -4.21 -20.96
CA VAL A 5 19.11 -3.02 -20.14
C VAL A 5 18.70 -1.87 -21.04
N GLU A 6 19.43 -1.64 -22.13
CA GLU A 6 19.14 -0.59 -23.11
C GLU A 6 17.78 -0.82 -23.80
N GLU A 7 17.46 -2.07 -24.14
CA GLU A 7 16.16 -2.43 -24.71
C GLU A 7 15.01 -2.26 -23.70
N ALA A 8 15.22 -2.66 -22.45
CA ALA A 8 14.25 -2.46 -21.38
C ALA A 8 14.02 -0.96 -21.06
N GLU A 9 15.08 -0.16 -21.06
CA GLU A 9 14.98 1.30 -20.90
C GLU A 9 14.28 1.96 -22.08
N ALA A 10 14.61 1.57 -23.31
CA ALA A 10 13.95 2.09 -24.52
C ALA A 10 12.45 1.77 -24.53
N VAL A 11 12.09 0.55 -24.16
CA VAL A 11 10.67 0.15 -24.07
C VAL A 11 9.96 0.86 -22.92
N SER A 12 10.61 1.02 -21.79
CA SER A 12 10.05 1.77 -20.64
C SER A 12 9.83 3.24 -20.96
N THR A 13 10.75 3.88 -21.70
CA THR A 13 10.60 5.27 -22.14
C THR A 13 9.52 5.45 -23.23
N ALA A 14 9.29 4.43 -24.05
CA ALA A 14 8.25 4.44 -25.07
C ALA A 14 6.83 4.19 -24.54
N MET A 15 6.68 3.77 -23.30
CA MET A 15 5.34 3.55 -22.70
C MET A 15 4.65 4.89 -22.39
N SER A 16 3.38 4.98 -22.76
CA SER A 16 2.53 6.10 -22.35
C SER A 16 2.31 6.10 -20.83
N VAL A 17 2.00 7.25 -20.26
CA VAL A 17 1.64 7.40 -18.84
C VAL A 17 0.47 6.47 -18.48
N GLU A 18 -0.48 6.31 -19.38
CA GLU A 18 -1.66 5.44 -19.20
C GLU A 18 -1.27 3.96 -19.13
N ASP A 19 -0.33 3.52 -19.97
CA ASP A 19 0.14 2.14 -19.96
C ASP A 19 1.00 1.85 -18.74
N LYS A 20 1.85 2.80 -18.34
CA LYS A 20 2.57 2.72 -17.06
C LYS A 20 1.61 2.59 -15.88
N ALA A 21 0.55 3.39 -15.88
CA ALA A 21 -0.49 3.35 -14.86
C ALA A 21 -1.21 1.99 -14.78
N LYS A 22 -1.46 1.33 -15.92
CA LYS A 22 -2.04 -0.03 -15.94
C LYS A 22 -1.10 -1.08 -15.33
N VAL A 23 0.19 -1.00 -15.66
CA VAL A 23 1.20 -1.92 -15.14
C VAL A 23 1.39 -1.72 -13.64
N THR A 24 1.58 -0.48 -13.19
CA THR A 24 1.76 -0.20 -11.76
C THR A 24 0.52 -0.51 -10.95
N LYS A 25 -0.68 -0.28 -11.51
CA LYS A 25 -1.94 -0.65 -10.86
C LYS A 25 -2.08 -2.15 -10.66
N ALA A 26 -1.69 -2.97 -11.63
CA ALA A 26 -1.74 -4.42 -11.48
C ALA A 26 -0.90 -4.91 -10.29
N GLY A 27 0.30 -4.37 -10.12
CA GLY A 27 1.13 -4.67 -8.95
C GLY A 27 0.56 -4.12 -7.65
N ALA A 28 0.00 -2.91 -7.68
CA ALA A 28 -0.62 -2.28 -6.53
C ALA A 28 -1.86 -3.05 -6.05
N ASP A 29 -2.68 -3.56 -6.95
CA ASP A 29 -3.87 -4.37 -6.63
C ASP A 29 -3.46 -5.69 -5.92
N VAL A 30 -2.34 -6.30 -6.32
CA VAL A 30 -1.79 -7.49 -5.63
C VAL A 30 -1.28 -7.13 -4.25
N PHE A 31 -0.47 -6.07 -4.13
CA PHE A 31 0.05 -5.62 -2.85
C PHE A 31 -1.06 -5.22 -1.87
N ALA A 32 -2.10 -4.54 -2.35
CA ALA A 32 -3.26 -4.17 -1.53
C ALA A 32 -3.97 -5.39 -0.94
N LYS A 33 -4.11 -6.48 -1.70
CA LYS A 33 -4.68 -7.74 -1.21
C LYS A 33 -3.83 -8.39 -0.11
N GLU A 34 -2.51 -8.36 -0.26
CA GLU A 34 -1.60 -8.88 0.78
C GLU A 34 -1.68 -8.03 2.06
N VAL A 35 -1.74 -6.69 1.92
CA VAL A 35 -1.95 -5.79 3.05
C VAL A 35 -3.29 -6.07 3.74
N GLU A 36 -4.37 -6.19 2.98
CA GLU A 36 -5.70 -6.50 3.51
C GLU A 36 -5.72 -7.84 4.25
N ALA A 37 -5.10 -8.88 3.66
CA ALA A 37 -5.02 -10.21 4.26
C ALA A 37 -4.24 -10.20 5.58
N GLU A 38 -3.09 -9.50 5.62
CA GLU A 38 -2.27 -9.40 6.81
C GLU A 38 -2.97 -8.64 7.94
N TYR A 39 -3.63 -7.53 7.62
CA TYR A 39 -4.42 -6.78 8.60
C TYR A 39 -5.65 -7.56 9.09
N LYS A 40 -6.26 -8.38 8.23
CA LYS A 40 -7.34 -9.29 8.65
C LYS A 40 -6.85 -10.41 9.56
N ALA A 41 -5.65 -10.94 9.31
CA ALA A 41 -5.08 -12.00 10.12
C ALA A 41 -4.67 -11.51 11.52
N ASN A 42 -4.01 -10.35 11.60
CA ASN A 42 -3.34 -9.91 12.82
C ASN A 42 -4.05 -8.76 13.57
N HIS A 43 -4.87 -7.97 12.89
CA HIS A 43 -5.47 -6.76 13.44
C HIS A 43 -7.00 -6.70 13.35
N TYR A 44 -7.65 -7.76 12.88
CA TYR A 44 -9.10 -7.78 12.73
C TYR A 44 -9.80 -8.00 14.07
N ARG A 45 -10.74 -7.12 14.39
CA ARG A 45 -11.61 -7.27 15.55
C ARG A 45 -13.03 -7.56 15.09
N HIS A 46 -13.60 -8.67 15.55
CA HIS A 46 -15.00 -9.03 15.28
C HIS A 46 -16.02 -8.13 16.02
N ARG A 47 -15.55 -7.21 16.83
CA ARG A 47 -16.41 -6.29 17.57
C ARG A 47 -16.85 -5.15 16.67
N VAL A 48 -18.15 -5.04 16.44
CA VAL A 48 -18.76 -3.87 15.79
C VAL A 48 -18.63 -2.67 16.74
N THR A 49 -17.85 -1.68 16.35
CA THR A 49 -17.60 -0.46 17.16
C THR A 49 -18.36 0.76 16.63
N GLY A 50 -19.29 0.58 15.69
CA GLY A 50 -20.09 1.66 15.11
C GLY A 50 -19.40 2.52 14.05
N GLU A 51 -18.11 2.30 13.78
CA GLU A 51 -17.37 2.98 12.72
C GLU A 51 -16.91 1.96 11.66
N ASP A 52 -17.83 1.56 10.83
CA ASP A 52 -17.54 0.75 9.64
C ASP A 52 -17.10 1.66 8.46
N PRO A 53 -16.23 1.18 7.57
CA PRO A 53 -15.59 -0.14 7.55
C PRO A 53 -14.42 -0.28 8.54
N HIS A 54 -14.07 -1.53 8.86
CA HIS A 54 -12.86 -1.85 9.63
C HIS A 54 -11.61 -1.41 8.87
N LEU A 55 -10.50 -1.14 9.58
CA LEU A 55 -9.24 -0.73 8.96
C LEU A 55 -8.79 -1.70 7.86
N ALA A 56 -8.87 -3.01 8.11
CA ALA A 56 -8.51 -4.03 7.11
C ALA A 56 -9.33 -3.95 5.82
N ASP A 57 -10.59 -3.49 5.91
CA ASP A 57 -11.50 -3.32 4.76
C ASP A 57 -11.40 -1.92 4.14
N SER A 58 -10.52 -1.06 4.64
CA SER A 58 -10.33 0.32 4.18
C SER A 58 -9.10 0.52 3.31
N VAL A 59 -8.45 -0.57 2.89
CA VAL A 59 -7.32 -0.52 1.96
C VAL A 59 -7.79 -0.01 0.60
N ILE A 60 -7.09 0.99 0.08
CA ILE A 60 -7.41 1.62 -1.21
C ILE A 60 -6.20 1.62 -2.13
N VAL A 61 -6.46 1.52 -3.41
CA VAL A 61 -5.47 1.69 -4.48
C VAL A 61 -5.80 2.94 -5.26
N GLN A 62 -4.84 3.85 -5.36
CA GLN A 62 -4.96 5.05 -6.18
C GLN A 62 -4.01 4.96 -7.37
N ASN A 63 -4.51 5.30 -8.56
CA ASN A 63 -3.73 5.32 -9.79
C ASN A 63 -3.07 6.69 -10.01
N SER A 64 -2.37 7.12 -8.99
CA SER A 64 -1.63 8.37 -8.91
C SER A 64 -0.47 8.23 -7.92
N ASN A 65 0.48 9.16 -7.93
CA ASN A 65 1.49 9.23 -6.89
C ASN A 65 0.88 9.73 -5.55
N VAL A 66 1.71 9.82 -4.52
CA VAL A 66 1.31 10.29 -3.18
C VAL A 66 0.75 11.73 -3.21
N ASP A 67 1.23 12.56 -4.12
CA ASP A 67 0.77 13.95 -4.31
C ASP A 67 -0.49 14.07 -5.17
N GLY A 68 -1.05 12.94 -5.61
CA GLY A 68 -2.26 12.88 -6.44
C GLY A 68 -2.03 13.11 -7.95
N MET A 69 -0.77 13.24 -8.39
CA MET A 69 -0.46 13.43 -9.81
C MET A 69 -0.53 12.11 -10.57
N LYS A 70 -1.15 12.13 -11.75
CA LYS A 70 -1.25 11.00 -12.67
C LYS A 70 0.01 10.89 -13.54
N ASN A 71 1.06 10.34 -12.98
CA ASN A 71 2.36 10.18 -13.66
C ASN A 71 2.70 8.73 -14.06
N GLY A 72 1.72 7.83 -13.98
CA GLY A 72 1.90 6.40 -14.24
C GLY A 72 2.23 5.57 -13.00
N ASN A 73 2.31 6.18 -11.84
CA ASN A 73 2.48 5.48 -10.56
C ASN A 73 1.14 5.08 -9.96
N SER A 74 1.16 4.06 -9.11
CA SER A 74 0.03 3.68 -8.28
C SER A 74 0.44 3.65 -6.81
N THR A 75 -0.45 4.06 -5.94
CA THR A 75 -0.23 4.12 -4.49
C THR A 75 -1.22 3.20 -3.78
N VAL A 76 -0.73 2.44 -2.82
CA VAL A 76 -1.56 1.63 -1.90
C VAL A 76 -1.55 2.31 -0.53
N GLY A 77 -2.71 2.41 0.07
CA GLY A 77 -2.85 3.01 1.39
C GLY A 77 -4.21 2.69 2.00
N PHE A 78 -4.58 3.46 2.99
CA PHE A 78 -5.86 3.35 3.67
C PHE A 78 -6.72 4.58 3.40
N SER A 79 -8.03 4.44 3.54
CA SER A 79 -8.94 5.57 3.47
C SER A 79 -8.54 6.67 4.47
N LYS A 80 -8.80 7.91 4.13
CA LYS A 80 -8.37 9.08 4.91
C LYS A 80 -8.79 9.02 6.38
N ASP A 81 -9.97 8.51 6.64
CA ASP A 81 -10.58 8.37 7.97
C ASP A 81 -9.94 7.26 8.80
N LYS A 82 -9.23 6.31 8.19
CA LYS A 82 -8.58 5.18 8.86
C LYS A 82 -7.06 5.25 8.82
N ALA A 83 -6.48 6.11 8.01
CA ALA A 83 -5.03 6.23 7.83
C ALA A 83 -4.27 6.49 9.14
N TYR A 84 -4.86 7.24 10.09
CA TYR A 84 -4.24 7.50 11.38
C TYR A 84 -4.13 6.22 12.24
N ILE A 85 -5.10 5.29 12.13
CA ILE A 85 -5.08 4.00 12.84
C ILE A 85 -3.97 3.12 12.28
N ALA A 86 -3.85 3.07 10.94
CA ALA A 86 -2.78 2.36 10.25
C ALA A 86 -1.40 2.89 10.68
N ASN A 87 -1.26 4.21 10.80
CA ASN A 87 -0.02 4.82 11.28
C ASN A 87 0.32 4.43 12.73
N PHE A 88 -0.68 4.27 13.60
CA PHE A 88 -0.44 3.79 14.97
C PHE A 88 0.02 2.34 15.00
N ILE A 89 -0.52 1.49 14.14
CA ILE A 89 -0.10 0.09 14.03
C ILE A 89 1.31 0.01 13.47
N GLU A 90 1.59 0.75 12.41
CA GLU A 90 2.89 0.74 11.74
C GLU A 90 4.02 1.30 12.62
N ASN A 91 3.82 2.47 13.20
CA ASN A 91 4.86 3.19 13.92
C ASN A 91 4.73 3.14 15.45
N GLY A 92 3.64 2.59 15.93
CA GLY A 92 3.34 2.59 17.35
C GLY A 92 2.84 3.94 17.87
N THR A 93 2.57 3.98 19.16
CA THR A 93 2.13 5.21 19.86
C THR A 93 3.00 5.50 21.07
N LYS A 94 3.25 6.78 21.32
CA LYS A 94 3.86 7.22 22.58
C LYS A 94 2.81 7.17 23.69
N ARG A 95 3.23 6.95 24.92
CA ARG A 95 2.36 7.03 26.10
C ARG A 95 1.97 8.49 26.36
N PRO A 96 0.78 8.97 26.00
CA PRO A 96 0.35 10.28 26.48
C PRO A 96 -0.14 10.11 27.92
N MET A 97 0.76 10.38 28.86
CA MET A 97 0.40 10.43 30.29
C MET A 97 -0.48 11.65 30.65
N TYR A 98 -0.55 12.60 29.70
CA TYR A 98 -1.20 13.90 29.93
C TYR A 98 -2.18 14.23 28.80
N THR A 99 -3.27 14.88 29.17
CA THR A 99 -4.22 15.45 28.19
C THR A 99 -3.57 16.61 27.42
N SER A 100 -4.19 17.03 26.32
CA SER A 100 -3.76 18.22 25.57
C SER A 100 -3.68 19.50 26.41
N LYS A 101 -4.38 19.55 27.56
CA LYS A 101 -4.35 20.63 28.55
C LYS A 101 -3.33 20.40 29.68
N GLY A 102 -2.39 19.46 29.52
CA GLY A 102 -1.33 19.21 30.49
C GLY A 102 -1.77 18.49 31.78
N ARG A 103 -3.01 18.03 31.88
CA ARG A 103 -3.49 17.30 33.07
C ARG A 103 -3.22 15.80 32.93
N LYS A 104 -2.70 15.18 33.99
CA LYS A 104 -2.50 13.74 34.03
C LYS A 104 -3.83 12.99 33.98
N TYR A 105 -3.89 11.93 33.15
CA TYR A 105 -5.08 11.07 33.12
C TYR A 105 -5.29 10.36 34.45
N LYS A 106 -6.49 10.43 35.00
CA LYS A 106 -6.86 9.80 36.29
C LYS A 106 -6.71 8.28 36.31
N ARG A 107 -6.83 7.60 35.14
CA ARG A 107 -6.81 6.14 34.99
C ARG A 107 -5.56 5.63 34.29
N GLY A 108 -4.43 6.32 34.40
CA GLY A 108 -3.15 5.81 33.89
C GLY A 108 -2.82 6.12 32.43
N GLY A 109 -3.66 6.86 31.71
CA GLY A 109 -3.41 7.25 30.32
C GLY A 109 -3.60 6.12 29.31
N GLN A 110 -3.26 6.38 28.05
CA GLN A 110 -3.29 5.37 27.00
C GLN A 110 -2.07 4.43 27.13
N VAL A 111 -2.29 3.15 26.90
CA VAL A 111 -1.21 2.17 26.77
C VAL A 111 -0.45 2.47 25.48
N ALA A 112 0.88 2.57 25.54
CA ALA A 112 1.69 2.66 24.32
C ALA A 112 1.58 1.35 23.54
N ILE A 113 1.43 1.47 22.24
CA ILE A 113 1.46 0.36 21.30
C ILE A 113 2.84 0.40 20.65
N ASN A 114 3.53 -0.73 20.61
CA ASN A 114 4.74 -0.86 19.79
C ASN A 114 4.31 -0.98 18.32
N GLY A 115 5.02 -0.29 17.43
CA GLY A 115 4.81 -0.46 16.01
C GLY A 115 5.22 -1.86 15.58
N ASP A 116 4.45 -2.49 14.72
CA ASP A 116 4.77 -3.81 14.18
C ASP A 116 5.32 -3.78 12.76
N HIS A 117 5.34 -2.59 12.13
CA HIS A 117 5.89 -2.37 10.79
C HIS A 117 5.31 -3.31 9.72
N THR A 118 4.02 -3.60 9.79
CA THR A 118 3.33 -4.54 8.91
C THR A 118 3.56 -4.22 7.42
N ILE A 119 3.40 -2.96 7.02
CA ILE A 119 3.57 -2.55 5.61
C ILE A 119 5.04 -2.64 5.20
N GLU A 120 5.95 -2.22 6.06
CA GLU A 120 7.39 -2.33 5.81
C GLU A 120 7.82 -3.79 5.66
N ASN A 121 7.34 -4.67 6.53
CA ASN A 121 7.61 -6.10 6.47
C ASN A 121 7.08 -6.73 5.17
N LEU A 122 5.86 -6.38 4.73
CA LEU A 122 5.31 -6.86 3.46
C LEU A 122 6.11 -6.36 2.26
N ARG A 123 6.55 -5.10 2.27
CA ARG A 123 7.41 -4.55 1.20
C ARG A 123 8.77 -5.22 1.12
N ASN A 124 9.29 -5.70 2.25
CA ASN A 124 10.57 -6.41 2.31
C ASN A 124 10.43 -7.93 2.16
N ASN A 125 9.20 -8.44 2.05
CA ASN A 125 8.94 -9.86 1.85
C ASN A 125 9.16 -10.26 0.38
N PRO A 126 10.14 -11.14 0.07
CA PRO A 126 10.45 -11.53 -1.30
C PRO A 126 9.28 -12.23 -2.01
N GLU A 127 8.48 -13.02 -1.29
CA GLU A 127 7.35 -13.75 -1.86
C GLU A 127 6.23 -12.80 -2.30
N VAL A 128 5.92 -11.81 -1.46
CA VAL A 128 4.94 -10.77 -1.77
C VAL A 128 5.41 -9.94 -2.96
N MET A 129 6.66 -9.51 -2.96
CA MET A 129 7.21 -8.71 -4.05
C MET A 129 7.33 -9.49 -5.36
N SER A 130 7.58 -10.81 -5.32
CA SER A 130 7.55 -11.66 -6.51
C SER A 130 6.15 -11.65 -7.16
N LYS A 131 5.10 -11.84 -6.37
CA LYS A 131 3.71 -11.77 -6.87
C LYS A 131 3.37 -10.40 -7.49
N VAL A 132 3.86 -9.33 -6.87
CA VAL A 132 3.68 -7.95 -7.39
C VAL A 132 4.34 -7.80 -8.75
N VAL A 133 5.61 -8.21 -8.86
CA VAL A 133 6.39 -8.14 -10.11
C VAL A 133 5.78 -9.03 -11.20
N GLU A 134 5.33 -10.23 -10.88
CA GLU A 134 4.65 -11.13 -11.81
C GLU A 134 3.38 -10.49 -12.39
N ALA A 135 2.54 -9.89 -11.54
CA ALA A 135 1.34 -9.19 -11.99
C ALA A 135 1.67 -7.99 -12.90
N GLN A 136 2.72 -7.25 -12.60
CA GLN A 136 3.20 -6.16 -13.45
C GLN A 136 3.72 -6.69 -14.79
N ALA A 137 4.49 -7.77 -14.79
CA ALA A 137 5.01 -8.40 -16.00
C ALA A 137 3.90 -8.91 -16.92
N GLU A 138 2.85 -9.53 -16.35
CA GLU A 138 1.68 -9.96 -17.13
C GLU A 138 0.93 -8.78 -17.74
N ALA A 139 0.71 -7.72 -16.98
CA ALA A 139 0.06 -6.51 -17.48
C ALA A 139 0.87 -5.86 -18.59
N TYR A 140 2.18 -5.79 -18.44
CA TYR A 140 3.11 -5.29 -19.45
C TYR A 140 3.05 -6.13 -20.73
N LYS A 141 3.13 -7.46 -20.61
CA LYS A 141 3.05 -8.38 -21.75
C LYS A 141 1.74 -8.18 -22.55
N LYS A 142 0.62 -8.04 -21.87
CA LYS A 142 -0.68 -7.77 -22.51
C LYS A 142 -0.69 -6.47 -23.33
N ILE A 143 0.04 -5.45 -22.87
CA ILE A 143 0.15 -4.17 -23.59
C ILE A 143 1.00 -4.31 -24.83
N ILE A 144 2.15 -4.99 -24.74
CA ILE A 144 3.04 -5.24 -25.86
C ILE A 144 2.36 -6.12 -26.93
N ASP A 145 1.70 -7.19 -26.51
CA ASP A 145 0.97 -8.09 -27.44
C ASP A 145 -0.14 -7.35 -28.20
N LYS A 146 -0.78 -6.38 -27.59
CA LYS A 146 -1.77 -5.53 -28.28
C LYS A 146 -1.14 -4.59 -29.30
N ARG A 147 0.01 -4.01 -29.00
CA ARG A 147 0.73 -3.12 -29.91
C ARG A 147 1.26 -3.87 -31.12
N ASN A 148 1.76 -5.10 -30.93
CA ASN A 148 2.30 -5.92 -32.00
C ASN A 148 1.22 -6.48 -32.96
N LYS A 149 -0.05 -6.42 -32.58
CA LYS A 149 -1.20 -6.86 -33.40
C LYS A 149 -1.87 -5.73 -34.19
N GLN A 150 -1.44 -4.49 -33.97
CA GLN A 150 -1.88 -3.32 -34.74
C GLN A 150 -0.87 -2.94 -35.82
#